data_9d7530c13e2b6abebc7956bc4a0fb576
#
_entry.id   9d7530c13e2b6abebc7956bc4a0fb576
#
_cell.length_a   1.000
_cell.length_b   1.000
_cell.length_c   1.000
_cell.angle_alpha   90.00
_cell.angle_beta   90.00
_cell.angle_gamma   90.00
#
_symmetry.space_group_name_H-M   'P 1'
#
loop_
_entity.id
_entity.type
_entity.pdbx_description
1 polymer ?
#
loop_
_entity_poly.entity_id
_entity_poly.type
_entity_poly.pdbx_seq_one_letter_code
_entity_poly.pdbx_strand_id
1 'polypeptide(L)'
;MGAEIKHKFVLVTDRYPAQLKTNCMTHQVCLAHLIRECVNLNEKTGSAWVLKLKKIFKEIVKRSKPESIKIKARDNIVKRLDQILNQALTKSHEKVKTLRVKLLKIKDYITTCLYYPDVPAENNFCERSIRNVKLKLKVSTNLRSMQGAESYAIIRS
;
A
#
# COMPACT_ATOMS: atom_id res chain seq x y z
N MET A 1 -34.01 -2.72 9.49
CA MET A 1 -32.86 -2.03 8.86
C MET A 1 -31.68 -2.23 9.77
N GLY A 2 -30.81 -3.20 9.45
CA GLY A 2 -29.63 -3.50 10.27
C GLY A 2 -28.56 -2.42 10.02
N ALA A 3 -28.13 -1.74 11.08
CA ALA A 3 -26.98 -0.86 11.01
C ALA A 3 -25.75 -1.70 10.63
N GLU A 4 -25.16 -1.47 9.47
CA GLU A 4 -23.88 -2.06 9.11
C GLU A 4 -22.85 -1.63 10.14
N ILE A 5 -22.37 -2.58 10.93
CA ILE A 5 -21.27 -2.36 11.86
C ILE A 5 -20.02 -2.13 11.01
N LYS A 6 -19.72 -0.88 10.68
CA LYS A 6 -18.42 -0.54 10.08
C LYS A 6 -17.34 -0.84 11.11
N HIS A 7 -16.51 -1.83 10.83
CA HIS A 7 -15.36 -2.15 11.66
C HIS A 7 -14.45 -0.92 11.80
N LYS A 8 -14.11 -0.54 13.05
CA LYS A 8 -13.34 0.67 13.38
C LYS A 8 -11.82 0.50 13.15
N PHE A 9 -11.40 -0.18 12.10
CA PHE A 9 -9.98 -0.36 11.79
C PHE A 9 -9.63 0.11 10.37
N VAL A 10 -8.37 0.47 10.16
CA VAL A 10 -7.80 0.76 8.84
C VAL A 10 -7.10 -0.49 8.32
N LEU A 11 -7.45 -0.92 7.12
CA LEU A 11 -6.85 -2.10 6.50
C LEU A 11 -5.69 -1.69 5.58
N VAL A 12 -4.48 -2.18 5.87
CA VAL A 12 -3.31 -1.95 5.02
C VAL A 12 -3.18 -3.08 4.00
N THR A 13 -3.22 -2.75 2.70
CA THR A 13 -3.29 -3.74 1.61
C THR A 13 -2.32 -3.42 0.47
N ASP A 14 -2.06 -4.42 -0.38
CA ASP A 14 -1.26 -4.30 -1.60
C ASP A 14 -2.09 -4.03 -2.89
N ARG A 15 -3.29 -3.47 -2.76
CA ARG A 15 -4.27 -3.15 -3.82
C ARG A 15 -4.95 -4.38 -4.45
N TYR A 16 -4.94 -5.53 -3.80
CA TYR A 16 -5.72 -6.65 -4.30
C TYR A 16 -7.22 -6.29 -4.28
N PRO A 17 -7.96 -6.41 -5.41
CA PRO A 17 -9.33 -5.88 -5.50
C PRO A 17 -10.30 -6.44 -4.46
N ALA A 18 -10.14 -7.70 -4.06
CA ALA A 18 -10.97 -8.30 -3.02
C ALA A 18 -10.73 -7.66 -1.65
N GLN A 19 -9.49 -7.31 -1.33
CA GLN A 19 -9.14 -6.63 -0.07
C GLN A 19 -9.70 -5.21 -0.01
N LEU A 20 -9.70 -4.49 -1.14
CA LEU A 20 -10.28 -3.14 -1.23
C LEU A 20 -11.83 -3.12 -1.09
N LYS A 21 -12.49 -4.28 -1.20
CA LYS A 21 -13.93 -4.45 -0.95
C LYS A 21 -14.26 -4.84 0.49
N THR A 22 -13.24 -5.10 1.32
CA THR A 22 -13.45 -5.48 2.72
C THR A 22 -14.11 -4.34 3.48
N ASN A 23 -15.15 -4.66 4.28
CA ASN A 23 -15.84 -3.68 5.11
C ASN A 23 -14.92 -3.25 6.27
N CYS A 24 -14.42 -2.02 6.21
CA CYS A 24 -13.56 -1.40 7.22
C CYS A 24 -13.77 0.12 7.22
N MET A 25 -13.20 0.82 8.20
CA MET A 25 -13.32 2.28 8.28
C MET A 25 -12.72 2.96 7.04
N THR A 26 -11.51 2.57 6.66
CA THR A 26 -10.84 3.00 5.45
C THR A 26 -9.66 2.06 5.12
N HIS A 27 -9.03 2.26 3.97
CA HIS A 27 -7.87 1.50 3.53
C HIS A 27 -6.60 2.37 3.54
N GLN A 28 -5.45 1.72 3.71
CA GLN A 28 -4.15 2.25 3.35
C GLN A 28 -3.51 1.32 2.32
N VAL A 29 -3.09 1.84 1.21
CA VAL A 29 -2.35 1.06 0.21
C VAL A 29 -0.88 1.00 0.59
N CYS A 30 -0.29 -0.20 0.55
CA CYS A 30 1.13 -0.41 0.85
C CYS A 30 2.02 0.36 -0.14
N LEU A 31 2.68 1.41 0.34
CA LEU A 31 3.52 2.28 -0.49
C LEU A 31 4.80 1.58 -0.97
N ALA A 32 5.30 0.57 -0.26
CA ALA A 32 6.44 -0.22 -0.72
C ALA A 32 6.15 -0.90 -2.07
N HIS A 33 4.93 -1.41 -2.27
CA HIS A 33 4.50 -1.99 -3.55
C HIS A 33 4.41 -0.94 -4.66
N LEU A 34 3.85 0.25 -4.35
CA LEU A 34 3.79 1.36 -5.32
C LEU A 34 5.18 1.86 -5.71
N ILE A 35 6.10 1.96 -4.75
CA ILE A 35 7.48 2.37 -5.01
C ILE A 35 8.20 1.35 -5.91
N ARG A 36 8.04 0.04 -5.65
CA ARG A 36 8.59 -1.03 -6.51
C ARG A 36 8.02 -0.98 -7.92
N GLU A 37 6.71 -0.77 -8.06
CA GLU A 37 6.06 -0.61 -9.37
C GLU A 37 6.60 0.61 -10.12
N CYS A 38 6.81 1.74 -9.43
CA CYS A 38 7.45 2.92 -10.02
C CYS A 38 8.89 2.64 -10.49
N VAL A 39 9.69 1.90 -9.72
CA VAL A 39 11.04 1.53 -10.13
C VAL A 39 11.01 0.73 -11.43
N ASN A 40 10.28 -0.38 -11.43
CA ASN A 40 10.17 -1.28 -12.59
C ASN A 40 9.61 -0.56 -13.84
N LEU A 41 8.66 0.35 -13.65
CA LEU A 41 8.07 1.09 -14.76
C LEU A 41 9.03 2.16 -15.29
N ASN A 42 9.78 2.82 -14.40
CA ASN A 42 10.77 3.81 -14.81
C ASN A 42 11.95 3.19 -15.59
N GLU A 43 12.43 2.02 -15.18
CA GLU A 43 13.45 1.26 -15.90
C GLU A 43 13.02 0.94 -17.35
N LYS A 44 11.73 0.67 -17.54
CA LYS A 44 11.17 0.33 -18.87
C LYS A 44 10.81 1.54 -19.73
N THR A 45 10.56 2.70 -19.13
CA THR A 45 9.95 3.84 -19.84
C THR A 45 10.74 5.13 -19.73
N GLY A 46 11.68 5.24 -18.80
CA GLY A 46 12.42 6.48 -18.52
C GLY A 46 11.54 7.66 -18.07
N SER A 47 10.30 7.40 -17.60
CA SER A 47 9.29 8.44 -17.39
C SER A 47 9.61 9.35 -16.21
N ALA A 48 9.82 10.66 -16.48
CA ALA A 48 10.00 11.67 -15.44
C ALA A 48 8.79 11.80 -14.51
N TRP A 49 7.56 11.52 -14.99
CA TRP A 49 6.36 11.51 -14.18
C TRP A 49 6.40 10.39 -13.13
N VAL A 50 6.84 9.19 -13.50
CA VAL A 50 7.02 8.06 -12.60
C VAL A 50 8.06 8.36 -11.52
N LEU A 51 9.15 9.07 -11.87
CA LEU A 51 10.15 9.51 -10.89
C LEU A 51 9.57 10.50 -9.88
N LYS A 52 8.70 11.43 -10.31
CA LYS A 52 7.99 12.35 -9.40
C LYS A 52 7.10 11.57 -8.42
N LEU A 53 6.34 10.58 -8.91
CA LEU A 53 5.54 9.70 -8.07
C LEU A 53 6.38 8.93 -7.04
N LYS A 54 7.46 8.31 -7.47
CA LYS A 54 8.38 7.61 -6.58
C LYS A 54 8.90 8.51 -5.46
N LYS A 55 9.25 9.75 -5.78
CA LYS A 55 9.75 10.73 -4.79
C LYS A 55 8.68 11.06 -3.75
N ILE A 56 7.43 11.33 -4.16
CA ILE A 56 6.37 11.68 -3.22
C ILE A 56 5.95 10.48 -2.37
N PHE A 57 5.91 9.25 -2.91
CA PHE A 57 5.64 8.06 -2.11
C PHE A 57 6.70 7.82 -1.03
N LYS A 58 8.00 8.00 -1.35
CA LYS A 58 9.07 7.94 -0.36
C LYS A 58 8.94 9.03 0.71
N GLU A 59 8.51 10.22 0.34
CA GLU A 59 8.25 11.31 1.29
C GLU A 59 7.10 10.96 2.23
N ILE A 60 6.00 10.39 1.72
CA ILE A 60 4.87 9.92 2.55
C ILE A 60 5.35 8.87 3.55
N VAL A 61 6.10 7.84 3.11
CA VAL A 61 6.65 6.81 4.00
C VAL A 61 7.54 7.42 5.09
N LYS A 62 8.39 8.40 4.74
CA LYS A 62 9.24 9.08 5.72
C LYS A 62 8.45 9.87 6.76
N ARG A 63 7.32 10.47 6.35
CA ARG A 63 6.48 11.33 7.18
C ARG A 63 5.40 10.59 7.96
N SER A 64 5.09 9.35 7.60
CA SER A 64 4.08 8.51 8.29
C SER A 64 4.59 7.86 9.57
N LYS A 65 5.75 8.27 10.08
CA LYS A 65 6.26 7.83 11.39
C LYS A 65 5.51 8.53 12.53
N PRO A 66 5.49 7.94 13.76
CA PRO A 66 4.56 8.34 14.85
C PRO A 66 4.67 9.77 15.37
N GLU A 67 5.69 10.52 15.02
CA GLU A 67 5.71 11.96 15.28
C GLU A 67 4.67 12.64 14.38
N SER A 68 3.63 13.19 15.01
CA SER A 68 2.50 13.82 14.34
C SER A 68 2.95 14.81 13.26
N ILE A 69 2.65 14.49 12.01
CA ILE A 69 2.91 15.42 10.91
C ILE A 69 2.10 16.71 11.11
N LYS A 70 2.74 17.87 11.04
CA LYS A 70 2.05 19.16 11.10
C LYS A 70 1.01 19.23 9.96
N ILE A 71 -0.21 19.68 10.27
CA ILE A 71 -1.34 19.74 9.32
C ILE A 71 -0.93 20.39 7.98
N LYS A 72 -0.26 21.55 8.03
CA LYS A 72 0.23 22.23 6.82
C LYS A 72 1.16 21.37 5.96
N ALA A 73 2.03 20.56 6.58
CA ALA A 73 2.95 19.68 5.85
C ALA A 73 2.21 18.51 5.19
N ARG A 74 1.23 17.94 5.88
CA ARG A 74 0.34 16.91 5.34
C ARG A 74 -0.42 17.42 4.11
N ASP A 75 -1.10 18.55 4.25
CA ASP A 75 -1.94 19.12 3.20
C ASP A 75 -1.09 19.49 1.96
N ASN A 76 0.14 19.96 2.15
CA ASN A 76 1.08 20.20 1.07
C ASN A 76 1.43 18.89 0.31
N ILE A 77 1.68 17.79 1.01
CA ILE A 77 1.97 16.50 0.39
C ILE A 77 0.77 16.01 -0.43
N VAL A 78 -0.43 16.06 0.15
CA VAL A 78 -1.68 15.66 -0.52
C VAL A 78 -1.90 16.49 -1.78
N LYS A 79 -1.77 17.82 -1.70
CA LYS A 79 -1.89 18.73 -2.85
C LYS A 79 -0.88 18.40 -3.94
N ARG A 80 0.37 18.15 -3.60
CA ARG A 80 1.41 17.78 -4.57
C ARG A 80 1.15 16.43 -5.23
N LEU A 81 0.64 15.45 -4.48
CA LEU A 81 0.20 14.18 -5.04
C LEU A 81 -0.93 14.36 -6.05
N ASP A 82 -1.95 15.14 -5.70
CA ASP A 82 -3.06 15.45 -6.60
C ASP A 82 -2.57 16.16 -7.87
N GLN A 83 -1.67 17.12 -7.76
CA GLN A 83 -1.08 17.80 -8.92
C GLN A 83 -0.34 16.83 -9.85
N ILE A 84 0.44 15.91 -9.30
CA ILE A 84 1.14 14.89 -10.08
C ILE A 84 0.14 13.96 -10.77
N LEU A 85 -0.88 13.48 -10.07
CA LEU A 85 -1.88 12.55 -10.61
C LEU A 85 -2.75 13.20 -11.70
N ASN A 86 -3.01 14.50 -11.60
CA ASN A 86 -3.81 15.25 -12.59
C ASN A 86 -2.99 15.81 -13.76
N GLN A 87 -1.66 15.65 -13.76
CA GLN A 87 -0.82 16.09 -14.85
C GLN A 87 -1.20 15.39 -16.17
N ALA A 88 -1.30 16.13 -17.27
CA ALA A 88 -1.55 15.55 -18.58
C ALA A 88 -0.36 14.67 -19.05
N LEU A 89 -0.67 13.50 -19.58
CA LEU A 89 0.30 12.50 -20.03
C LEU A 89 0.12 12.18 -21.53
N THR A 90 0.07 13.21 -22.38
CA THR A 90 -0.25 13.09 -23.81
C THR A 90 0.77 12.23 -24.58
N LYS A 91 2.06 12.45 -24.35
CA LYS A 91 3.17 11.73 -25.02
C LYS A 91 3.76 10.60 -24.16
N SER A 92 3.07 10.13 -23.13
CA SER A 92 3.58 9.11 -22.22
C SER A 92 3.30 7.70 -22.71
N HIS A 93 4.17 6.75 -22.34
CA HIS A 93 3.99 5.33 -22.59
C HIS A 93 2.65 4.81 -22.02
N GLU A 94 1.97 3.92 -22.70
CA GLU A 94 0.63 3.44 -22.34
C GLU A 94 0.56 2.86 -20.91
N LYS A 95 1.60 2.13 -20.50
CA LYS A 95 1.70 1.60 -19.12
C LYS A 95 1.74 2.68 -18.05
N VAL A 96 2.32 3.86 -18.38
CA VAL A 96 2.34 5.03 -17.48
C VAL A 96 0.94 5.62 -17.33
N LYS A 97 0.20 5.74 -18.43
CA LYS A 97 -1.21 6.19 -18.42
C LYS A 97 -2.09 5.22 -17.63
N THR A 98 -1.91 3.92 -17.83
CA THR A 98 -2.63 2.87 -17.10
C THR A 98 -2.36 2.95 -15.58
N LEU A 99 -1.11 3.14 -15.16
CA LEU A 99 -0.76 3.34 -13.75
C LEU A 99 -1.47 4.57 -13.19
N ARG A 100 -1.45 5.70 -13.91
CA ARG A 100 -2.14 6.93 -13.49
C ARG A 100 -3.63 6.68 -13.23
N VAL A 101 -4.33 6.04 -14.17
CA VAL A 101 -5.77 5.74 -14.02
C VAL A 101 -6.04 4.86 -12.79
N LYS A 102 -5.20 3.85 -12.56
CA LYS A 102 -5.29 3.00 -11.36
C LYS A 102 -5.09 3.80 -10.07
N LEU A 103 -4.11 4.70 -10.03
CA LEU A 103 -3.81 5.51 -8.85
C LEU A 103 -4.91 6.54 -8.56
N LEU A 104 -5.50 7.15 -9.57
CA LEU A 104 -6.63 8.07 -9.40
C LEU A 104 -7.83 7.41 -8.70
N LYS A 105 -8.09 6.14 -8.97
CA LYS A 105 -9.19 5.38 -8.33
C LYS A 105 -8.98 5.11 -6.85
N ILE A 106 -7.74 5.10 -6.40
CA ILE A 106 -7.36 4.75 -5.02
C ILE A 106 -6.60 5.87 -4.30
N LYS A 107 -6.64 7.09 -4.83
CA LYS A 107 -5.81 8.20 -4.36
C LYS A 107 -5.96 8.47 -2.85
N ASP A 108 -7.18 8.38 -2.34
CA ASP A 108 -7.48 8.63 -0.93
C ASP A 108 -6.82 7.59 -0.01
N TYR A 109 -6.68 6.35 -0.48
CA TYR A 109 -6.03 5.26 0.25
C TYR A 109 -4.49 5.32 0.22
N ILE A 110 -3.90 6.21 -0.58
CA ILE A 110 -2.44 6.40 -0.64
C ILE A 110 -1.93 7.21 0.55
N THR A 111 -2.76 8.12 1.06
CA THR A 111 -2.37 9.11 2.07
C THR A 111 -3.02 8.88 3.44
N THR A 112 -3.77 7.80 3.63
CA THR A 112 -4.47 7.46 4.88
C THR A 112 -3.51 7.48 6.09
N CYS A 113 -2.30 6.94 5.95
CA CYS A 113 -1.28 6.93 7.00
C CYS A 113 -0.83 8.33 7.47
N LEU A 114 -1.10 9.40 6.71
CA LEU A 114 -0.82 10.77 7.13
C LEU A 114 -1.91 11.35 8.04
N TYR A 115 -3.07 10.72 8.10
CA TYR A 115 -4.21 11.13 8.93
C TYR A 115 -4.35 10.27 10.19
N TYR A 116 -3.79 9.07 10.17
CA TYR A 116 -3.85 8.10 11.25
C TYR A 116 -2.43 7.69 11.65
N PRO A 117 -1.87 8.25 12.76
CA PRO A 117 -0.46 8.03 13.17
C PRO A 117 -0.09 6.57 13.39
N ASP A 118 -1.05 5.75 13.84
CA ASP A 118 -0.84 4.32 14.11
C ASP A 118 -0.93 3.43 12.86
N VAL A 119 -1.25 4.02 11.70
CA VAL A 119 -1.39 3.28 10.45
C VAL A 119 -0.08 3.31 9.68
N PRO A 120 0.59 2.16 9.51
CA PRO A 120 1.83 2.11 8.76
C PRO A 120 1.59 2.37 7.27
N ALA A 121 2.50 3.10 6.64
CA ALA A 121 2.48 3.33 5.19
C ALA A 121 2.82 2.07 4.37
N GLU A 122 3.38 1.04 5.01
CA GLU A 122 3.89 -0.17 4.39
C GLU A 122 3.46 -1.42 5.16
N ASN A 123 3.18 -2.51 4.45
CA ASN A 123 2.79 -3.80 5.03
C ASN A 123 3.98 -4.75 5.27
N ASN A 124 5.19 -4.20 5.37
CA ASN A 124 6.42 -5.01 5.47
C ASN A 124 6.45 -5.91 6.71
N PHE A 125 5.85 -5.48 7.82
CA PHE A 125 5.81 -6.28 9.05
C PHE A 125 5.00 -7.57 8.83
N CYS A 126 3.76 -7.46 8.34
CA CYS A 126 2.91 -8.63 8.07
C CYS A 126 3.54 -9.56 7.01
N GLU A 127 4.14 -8.98 5.95
CA GLU A 127 4.84 -9.77 4.92
C GLU A 127 6.00 -10.58 5.50
N ARG A 128 6.79 -9.99 6.41
CA ARG A 128 7.90 -10.68 7.08
C ARG A 128 7.39 -11.78 8.00
N SER A 129 6.33 -11.54 8.76
CA SER A 129 5.74 -12.52 9.69
C SER A 129 5.26 -13.78 8.95
N ILE A 130 4.62 -13.64 7.78
CA ILE A 130 4.12 -14.79 7.01
C ILE A 130 5.17 -15.41 6.06
N ARG A 131 6.35 -14.78 5.90
CA ARG A 131 7.40 -15.28 4.98
C ARG A 131 7.83 -16.69 5.33
N ASN A 132 8.03 -16.98 6.59
CA ASN A 132 8.45 -18.33 7.06
C ASN A 132 7.39 -19.38 6.78
N VAL A 133 6.10 -19.03 6.94
CA VAL A 133 4.97 -19.92 6.61
C VAL A 133 4.95 -20.21 5.11
N LYS A 134 5.08 -19.17 4.28
CA LYS A 134 5.15 -19.30 2.81
C LYS A 134 6.34 -20.15 2.37
N LEU A 135 7.51 -19.96 3.02
CA LEU A 135 8.70 -20.76 2.71
C LEU A 135 8.47 -22.23 3.04
N LYS A 136 7.91 -22.54 4.22
CA LYS A 136 7.59 -23.92 4.61
C LYS A 136 6.59 -24.56 3.66
N LEU A 137 5.52 -23.87 3.29
CA LEU A 137 4.54 -24.36 2.31
C LEU A 137 5.17 -24.64 0.94
N LYS A 138 6.13 -23.82 0.53
CA LYS A 138 6.85 -24.00 -0.75
C LYS A 138 7.80 -25.22 -0.73
N VAL A 139 8.45 -25.46 0.40
CA VAL A 139 9.43 -26.57 0.55
C VAL A 139 8.76 -27.90 0.89
N SER A 140 7.72 -27.87 1.74
CA SER A 140 7.06 -29.09 2.26
C SER A 140 5.74 -29.40 1.56
N THR A 141 5.35 -28.64 0.53
CA THR A 141 4.11 -28.72 -0.25
C THR A 141 2.81 -28.58 0.56
N ASN A 142 2.77 -28.94 1.85
CA ASN A 142 1.66 -28.63 2.75
C ASN A 142 2.06 -28.79 4.23
N LEU A 143 1.18 -28.43 5.15
CA LEU A 143 1.35 -28.62 6.60
C LEU A 143 0.80 -29.97 7.08
N ARG A 144 0.44 -30.86 6.18
CA ARG A 144 -0.04 -32.25 6.35
C ARG A 144 -1.25 -32.46 7.29
N SER A 145 -1.47 -31.58 8.29
CA SER A 145 -2.63 -31.63 9.20
C SER A 145 -2.89 -30.29 9.86
N MET A 146 -4.10 -30.09 10.41
CA MET A 146 -4.44 -28.91 11.22
C MET A 146 -3.56 -28.80 12.46
N GLN A 147 -3.32 -29.92 13.15
CA GLN A 147 -2.41 -29.95 14.31
C GLN A 147 -0.99 -29.54 13.96
N GLY A 148 -0.48 -29.94 12.80
CA GLY A 148 0.82 -29.52 12.30
C GLY A 148 0.87 -28.02 11.99
N ALA A 149 -0.23 -27.44 11.51
CA ALA A 149 -0.35 -26.01 11.27
C ALA A 149 -0.38 -25.21 12.58
N GLU A 150 -1.17 -25.65 13.56
CA GLU A 150 -1.27 -25.04 14.89
C GLU A 150 0.07 -25.10 15.65
N SER A 151 0.71 -26.27 15.68
CA SER A 151 2.03 -26.45 16.30
C SER A 151 3.08 -25.52 15.67
N TYR A 152 3.06 -25.37 14.33
CA TYR A 152 3.97 -24.47 13.64
C TYR A 152 3.69 -23.01 13.96
N ALA A 153 2.44 -22.61 14.10
CA ALA A 153 2.06 -21.25 14.48
C ALA A 153 2.53 -20.92 15.92
N ILE A 154 2.35 -21.85 16.87
CA ILE A 154 2.78 -21.69 18.28
C ILE A 154 4.30 -21.54 18.41
N ILE A 155 5.09 -22.34 17.68
CA ILE A 155 6.57 -22.29 17.74
C ILE A 155 7.12 -20.96 17.20
N ARG A 156 6.33 -20.23 16.41
CA ARG A 156 6.76 -19.01 15.72
C ARG A 156 6.14 -17.72 16.27
N SER A 157 5.22 -17.82 17.21
CA SER A 157 4.67 -16.66 17.95
C SER A 157 5.62 -16.25 19.09
#